data_156ac57406938063319f2ad0a5f6021d
#
_entry.id   156ac57406938063319f2ad0a5f6021d
#
_cell.length_a   1.000
_cell.length_b   1.000
_cell.length_c   1.000
_cell.angle_alpha   90.00
_cell.angle_beta   90.00
_cell.angle_gamma   90.00
#
_symmetry.space_group_name_H-M   'P 1'
#
loop_
_entity.id
_entity.type
_entity.pdbx_description
1 polymer ?
#
loop_
_entity_poly.entity_id
_entity_poly.type
_entity_poly.pdbx_seq_one_letter_code
_entity_poly.pdbx_strand_id
1 'polypeptide(L)'
;MRRTPHRLLAATLLAAAVLAPLATVPLTPVHAAPAPRAGTGPHHGDDCPPGGLGPQLTARLDKTVEDVRKQAGIPGLVVGVWMPGKGCYVRATGVADKATGRPMFTDTYVRIGSETKTFTVTALLQLVDDGKVKLDDPIDTYVRGVPNGDRITLRHLAEMRSGLFPYTSDPDFIHDLLSEPKRAFNPWEVLSYGYRHANTFEPGATFEYCNSNLVLLGLVVEKVTGRRLADVIHDRVVRPGGLRHSFLPKGAEFPEPHARGYSDQTLTGAVADTTDWNPSWAWAAGGMISNLEDLRRWAPVLATGKLLSPETQAQRLKTLPTGFPGTGYGLGILNTNGWIGHNGSLPGYETVTVYLPSQKATLVLILNTDSLVDGQEPSTLVARAVTSVITPKNVYAGGITPR
;
A
#
# COMPACT_ATOMS: atom_id res chain seq x y z
N MET A 1 -19.19 -45.96 62.32
CA MET A 1 -20.58 -46.42 62.48
C MET A 1 -21.35 -46.28 61.19
N ARG A 2 -21.87 -47.41 60.73
CA ARG A 2 -22.97 -47.70 59.81
C ARG A 2 -22.93 -47.08 58.38
N ARG A 3 -22.57 -47.95 57.46
CA ARG A 3 -22.91 -47.94 56.02
C ARG A 3 -24.43 -48.15 55.82
N THR A 4 -25.03 -47.52 54.87
CA THR A 4 -26.25 -48.02 54.19
C THR A 4 -26.17 -47.79 52.70
N PRO A 5 -26.51 -48.76 51.86
CA PRO A 5 -26.39 -48.69 50.40
C PRO A 5 -27.72 -48.27 49.77
N HIS A 6 -27.69 -47.50 48.68
CA HIS A 6 -28.87 -47.28 47.84
C HIS A 6 -28.73 -47.92 46.44
N ARG A 7 -29.76 -48.65 46.13
CA ARG A 7 -30.03 -49.60 45.05
C ARG A 7 -30.01 -48.91 43.69
N LEU A 8 -29.41 -49.58 42.71
CA LEU A 8 -29.64 -49.41 41.27
C LEU A 8 -31.10 -49.75 40.93
N LEU A 9 -31.75 -48.89 40.20
CA LEU A 9 -32.93 -49.20 39.40
C LEU A 9 -32.56 -49.10 37.92
N ALA A 10 -32.57 -50.25 37.25
CA ALA A 10 -32.47 -50.34 35.79
C ALA A 10 -33.84 -50.08 35.19
N ALA A 11 -33.97 -49.09 34.33
CA ALA A 11 -35.12 -48.85 33.49
C ALA A 11 -34.79 -49.25 32.05
N THR A 12 -35.37 -50.37 31.64
CA THR A 12 -35.38 -50.87 30.26
C THR A 12 -36.35 -50.02 29.44
N LEU A 13 -35.89 -49.27 28.46
CA LEU A 13 -36.71 -48.64 27.44
C LEU A 13 -36.64 -49.45 26.15
N LEU A 14 -37.80 -49.98 25.74
CA LEU A 14 -38.04 -50.57 24.44
C LEU A 14 -37.99 -49.49 23.36
N ALA A 15 -37.11 -49.63 22.39
CA ALA A 15 -37.09 -48.79 21.18
C ALA A 15 -37.99 -49.44 20.11
N ALA A 16 -39.11 -48.80 19.79
CA ALA A 16 -39.92 -49.14 18.64
C ALA A 16 -39.29 -48.50 17.40
N ALA A 17 -38.81 -49.32 16.46
CA ALA A 17 -38.33 -48.85 15.17
C ALA A 17 -39.51 -48.52 14.26
N VAL A 18 -39.68 -47.25 13.93
CA VAL A 18 -40.62 -46.80 12.85
C VAL A 18 -39.80 -46.65 11.55
N LEU A 19 -40.03 -47.57 10.65
CA LEU A 19 -39.52 -47.51 9.26
C LEU A 19 -40.32 -46.45 8.47
N ALA A 20 -39.70 -45.29 8.22
CA ALA A 20 -40.20 -44.33 7.26
C ALA A 20 -39.64 -44.65 5.83
N PRO A 21 -40.40 -44.50 4.76
CA PRO A 21 -39.93 -44.74 3.42
C PRO A 21 -38.91 -43.70 2.97
N LEU A 22 -37.77 -44.09 2.42
CA LEU A 22 -36.80 -43.27 1.74
C LEU A 22 -37.42 -42.65 0.50
N ALA A 23 -37.73 -41.36 0.57
CA ALA A 23 -38.03 -40.58 -0.62
C ALA A 23 -36.72 -40.31 -1.39
N THR A 24 -36.61 -40.83 -2.58
CA THR A 24 -35.55 -40.55 -3.54
C THR A 24 -35.69 -39.11 -4.01
N VAL A 25 -34.82 -38.20 -3.54
CA VAL A 25 -34.70 -36.86 -4.11
C VAL A 25 -33.92 -36.98 -5.42
N PRO A 26 -34.43 -36.48 -6.54
CA PRO A 26 -33.68 -36.46 -7.78
C PRO A 26 -32.47 -35.54 -7.67
N LEU A 27 -31.28 -36.07 -7.92
CA LEU A 27 -30.05 -35.28 -8.06
C LEU A 27 -30.19 -34.37 -9.28
N THR A 28 -30.42 -33.07 -9.04
CA THR A 28 -30.24 -32.07 -10.10
C THR A 28 -28.77 -32.02 -10.47
N PRO A 29 -28.41 -32.01 -11.76
CA PRO A 29 -27.03 -31.89 -12.17
C PRO A 29 -26.50 -30.54 -11.68
N VAL A 30 -25.48 -30.58 -10.80
CA VAL A 30 -24.69 -29.41 -10.46
C VAL A 30 -24.03 -28.94 -11.75
N HIS A 31 -24.50 -27.85 -12.29
CA HIS A 31 -23.80 -27.15 -13.36
C HIS A 31 -22.41 -26.79 -12.81
N ALA A 32 -21.39 -27.45 -13.36
CA ALA A 32 -20.02 -27.05 -13.12
C ALA A 32 -19.89 -25.56 -13.45
N ALA A 33 -19.47 -24.75 -12.48
CA ALA A 33 -19.11 -23.36 -12.73
C ALA A 33 -18.13 -23.34 -13.91
N PRO A 34 -18.30 -22.43 -14.88
CA PRO A 34 -17.35 -22.32 -15.98
C PRO A 34 -15.95 -22.12 -15.41
N ALA A 35 -15.01 -22.92 -15.88
CA ALA A 35 -13.60 -22.79 -15.54
C ALA A 35 -13.17 -21.33 -15.75
N PRO A 36 -12.39 -20.73 -14.84
CA PRO A 36 -11.91 -19.39 -15.04
C PRO A 36 -11.18 -19.33 -16.37
N ARG A 37 -11.66 -18.50 -17.28
CA ARG A 37 -10.98 -18.23 -18.54
C ARG A 37 -9.57 -17.79 -18.19
N ALA A 38 -8.58 -18.54 -18.64
CA ALA A 38 -7.19 -18.09 -18.64
C ALA A 38 -7.17 -16.74 -19.37
N GLY A 39 -7.01 -15.67 -18.62
CA GLY A 39 -6.89 -14.31 -19.13
C GLY A 39 -5.57 -14.15 -19.86
N THR A 40 -5.43 -14.74 -21.04
CA THR A 40 -4.36 -14.46 -21.98
C THR A 40 -4.81 -13.34 -22.89
N GLY A 41 -4.72 -12.11 -22.42
CA GLY A 41 -4.84 -10.93 -23.24
C GLY A 41 -4.48 -9.70 -22.41
N PRO A 42 -3.51 -8.89 -22.84
CA PRO A 42 -3.30 -7.60 -22.21
C PRO A 42 -4.59 -6.80 -22.42
N HIS A 43 -5.22 -6.35 -21.32
CA HIS A 43 -6.13 -5.21 -21.41
C HIS A 43 -5.27 -4.02 -21.82
N HIS A 44 -5.14 -3.81 -23.14
CA HIS A 44 -4.52 -2.62 -23.69
C HIS A 44 -5.44 -1.44 -23.38
N GLY A 45 -5.11 -0.65 -22.36
CA GLY A 45 -5.64 0.69 -22.26
C GLY A 45 -5.27 1.45 -23.55
N ASP A 46 -6.10 2.41 -23.96
CA ASP A 46 -6.02 3.14 -25.24
C ASP A 46 -4.66 3.79 -25.57
N ASP A 47 -3.72 3.80 -24.64
CA ASP A 47 -2.37 4.40 -24.76
C ASP A 47 -1.24 3.39 -25.07
N CYS A 48 -1.57 2.12 -25.32
CA CYS A 48 -0.58 1.09 -25.63
C CYS A 48 -0.68 0.71 -27.12
N PRO A 49 0.25 1.16 -27.96
CA PRO A 49 0.20 0.84 -29.38
C PRO A 49 0.36 -0.66 -29.60
N PRO A 50 -0.23 -1.21 -30.70
CA PRO A 50 0.02 -2.58 -31.10
C PRO A 50 1.51 -2.87 -31.21
N GLY A 51 2.00 -3.95 -30.57
CA GLY A 51 3.42 -4.32 -30.58
C GLY A 51 4.21 -3.87 -29.35
N GLY A 52 3.60 -3.15 -28.42
CA GLY A 52 4.22 -2.79 -27.12
C GLY A 52 5.53 -2.00 -27.29
N LEU A 53 6.56 -2.28 -26.46
CA LEU A 53 7.90 -1.65 -26.54
C LEU A 53 8.79 -2.23 -27.66
N GLY A 54 8.24 -3.07 -28.54
CA GLY A 54 8.96 -3.80 -29.56
C GLY A 54 9.54 -5.14 -29.04
N PRO A 55 9.73 -6.13 -29.95
CA PRO A 55 9.97 -7.52 -29.54
C PRO A 55 11.27 -7.71 -28.77
N GLN A 56 12.35 -7.05 -29.16
CA GLN A 56 13.65 -7.20 -28.48
C GLN A 56 13.63 -6.65 -27.05
N LEU A 57 13.04 -5.46 -26.84
CA LEU A 57 12.99 -4.86 -25.52
C LEU A 57 12.00 -5.61 -24.62
N THR A 58 10.88 -6.07 -25.18
CA THR A 58 9.91 -6.92 -24.47
C THR A 58 10.57 -8.21 -23.99
N ALA A 59 11.29 -8.93 -24.86
CA ALA A 59 11.98 -10.17 -24.48
C ALA A 59 13.06 -9.96 -23.40
N ARG A 60 13.79 -8.82 -23.45
CA ARG A 60 14.74 -8.46 -22.39
C ARG A 60 14.02 -8.19 -21.06
N LEU A 61 12.91 -7.48 -21.09
CA LEU A 61 12.11 -7.21 -19.89
C LEU A 61 11.50 -8.50 -19.32
N ASP A 62 10.95 -9.39 -20.17
CA ASP A 62 10.42 -10.68 -19.75
C ASP A 62 11.47 -11.49 -18.99
N LYS A 63 12.69 -11.59 -19.55
CA LYS A 63 13.79 -12.28 -18.90
C LYS A 63 14.19 -11.60 -17.58
N THR A 64 14.37 -10.28 -17.60
CA THR A 64 14.78 -9.50 -16.42
C THR A 64 13.77 -9.63 -15.28
N VAL A 65 12.48 -9.46 -15.57
CA VAL A 65 11.40 -9.55 -14.59
C VAL A 65 11.31 -10.95 -13.99
N GLU A 66 11.40 -11.99 -14.82
CA GLU A 66 11.29 -13.37 -14.34
C GLU A 66 12.53 -13.79 -13.53
N ASP A 67 13.74 -13.37 -13.96
CA ASP A 67 14.97 -13.65 -13.22
C ASP A 67 14.95 -13.02 -11.83
N VAL A 68 14.59 -11.72 -11.72
CA VAL A 68 14.51 -11.03 -10.42
C VAL A 68 13.39 -11.61 -9.57
N ARG A 69 12.22 -11.90 -10.15
CA ARG A 69 11.12 -12.50 -9.41
C ARG A 69 11.53 -13.81 -8.74
N LYS A 70 12.23 -14.69 -9.49
CA LYS A 70 12.72 -15.98 -8.97
C LYS A 70 13.82 -15.81 -7.93
N GLN A 71 14.83 -14.97 -8.22
CA GLN A 71 15.94 -14.72 -7.32
C GLN A 71 15.50 -14.11 -5.98
N ALA A 72 14.51 -13.20 -6.03
CA ALA A 72 13.95 -12.56 -4.86
C ALA A 72 12.82 -13.36 -4.20
N GLY A 73 12.49 -14.55 -4.69
CA GLY A 73 11.43 -15.40 -4.12
C GLY A 73 10.03 -14.76 -4.13
N ILE A 74 9.77 -13.82 -5.04
CA ILE A 74 8.49 -13.08 -5.12
C ILE A 74 7.42 -14.04 -5.63
N PRO A 75 6.32 -14.29 -4.84
CA PRO A 75 5.28 -15.21 -5.28
C PRO A 75 4.55 -14.73 -6.53
N GLY A 76 4.08 -13.48 -6.52
CA GLY A 76 3.36 -12.85 -7.62
C GLY A 76 3.82 -11.42 -7.85
N LEU A 77 3.92 -11.02 -9.10
CA LEU A 77 4.43 -9.73 -9.53
C LEU A 77 3.64 -9.21 -10.73
N VAL A 78 3.22 -7.94 -10.66
CA VAL A 78 2.73 -7.18 -11.81
C VAL A 78 3.71 -6.05 -12.10
N VAL A 79 4.10 -5.91 -13.36
CA VAL A 79 4.96 -4.83 -13.86
C VAL A 79 4.21 -4.09 -14.96
N GLY A 80 4.12 -2.77 -14.84
CA GLY A 80 3.61 -1.89 -15.87
C GLY A 80 4.61 -0.79 -16.20
N VAL A 81 4.97 -0.68 -17.48
CA VAL A 81 5.82 0.40 -18.01
C VAL A 81 5.10 1.04 -19.18
N TRP A 82 4.97 2.36 -19.16
CA TRP A 82 4.40 3.14 -20.28
C TRP A 82 5.37 4.25 -20.67
N MET A 83 5.71 4.30 -21.94
CA MET A 83 6.61 5.28 -22.52
C MET A 83 5.95 5.90 -23.76
N PRO A 84 5.25 7.03 -23.63
CA PRO A 84 4.55 7.65 -24.77
C PRO A 84 5.44 7.82 -26.01
N GLY A 85 4.93 7.39 -27.14
CA GLY A 85 5.67 7.37 -28.42
C GLY A 85 6.61 6.18 -28.61
N LYS A 86 6.86 5.36 -27.56
CA LYS A 86 7.68 4.14 -27.68
C LYS A 86 6.85 2.88 -27.45
N GLY A 87 5.78 2.94 -26.65
CA GLY A 87 4.91 1.82 -26.35
C GLY A 87 4.76 1.54 -24.85
N CYS A 88 4.29 0.35 -24.53
CA CYS A 88 4.13 -0.10 -23.15
C CYS A 88 4.58 -1.56 -22.98
N TYR A 89 4.82 -1.93 -21.73
CA TYR A 89 5.05 -3.30 -21.27
C TYR A 89 4.17 -3.53 -20.03
N VAL A 90 3.28 -4.50 -20.10
CA VAL A 90 2.44 -4.91 -18.96
C VAL A 90 2.53 -6.42 -18.82
N ARG A 91 2.94 -6.88 -17.63
CA ARG A 91 3.16 -8.29 -17.35
C ARG A 91 2.69 -8.63 -15.95
N ALA A 92 1.90 -9.70 -15.81
CA ALA A 92 1.68 -10.41 -14.56
C ALA A 92 2.41 -11.75 -14.61
N THR A 93 3.09 -12.14 -13.54
CA THR A 93 3.84 -13.39 -13.46
C THR A 93 3.83 -13.93 -12.03
N GLY A 94 4.01 -15.24 -11.87
CA GLY A 94 3.91 -15.92 -10.59
C GLY A 94 2.47 -16.16 -10.16
N VAL A 95 2.22 -16.28 -8.85
CA VAL A 95 0.93 -16.67 -8.27
C VAL A 95 0.34 -15.58 -7.38
N ALA A 96 -0.97 -15.36 -7.52
CA ALA A 96 -1.77 -14.52 -6.64
C ALA A 96 -2.12 -15.26 -5.33
N ASP A 97 -2.08 -16.58 -5.35
CA ASP A 97 -2.39 -17.43 -4.19
C ASP A 97 -1.49 -18.67 -4.20
N LYS A 98 -0.62 -18.80 -3.19
CA LYS A 98 0.31 -19.94 -3.05
C LYS A 98 -0.40 -21.25 -2.72
N ALA A 99 -1.55 -21.21 -2.03
CA ALA A 99 -2.26 -22.41 -1.61
C ALA A 99 -3.00 -23.08 -2.78
N THR A 100 -3.57 -22.27 -3.68
CA THR A 100 -4.35 -22.76 -4.82
C THR A 100 -3.56 -22.79 -6.12
N GLY A 101 -2.40 -22.13 -6.19
CA GLY A 101 -1.65 -21.91 -7.42
C GLY A 101 -2.31 -20.93 -8.41
N ARG A 102 -3.33 -20.18 -7.96
CA ARG A 102 -3.99 -19.17 -8.80
C ARG A 102 -2.96 -18.18 -9.35
N PRO A 103 -2.88 -18.00 -10.68
CA PRO A 103 -1.88 -17.11 -11.27
C PRO A 103 -2.12 -15.66 -10.91
N MET A 104 -1.04 -14.85 -10.90
CA MET A 104 -1.13 -13.40 -10.77
C MET A 104 -1.78 -12.78 -12.01
N PHE A 105 -2.49 -11.66 -11.86
CA PHE A 105 -3.23 -11.00 -12.93
C PHE A 105 -3.16 -9.47 -12.80
N THR A 106 -3.37 -8.76 -13.90
CA THR A 106 -3.10 -7.32 -14.03
C THR A 106 -4.16 -6.43 -13.40
N ASP A 107 -5.39 -6.92 -13.22
CA ASP A 107 -6.53 -6.20 -12.63
C ASP A 107 -6.69 -6.45 -11.12
N THR A 108 -5.67 -7.06 -10.49
CA THR A 108 -5.68 -7.32 -9.05
C THR A 108 -5.72 -6.02 -8.24
N TYR A 109 -6.57 -5.99 -7.23
CA TYR A 109 -6.46 -4.99 -6.17
C TYR A 109 -5.26 -5.28 -5.27
N VAL A 110 -4.65 -4.23 -4.76
CA VAL A 110 -3.50 -4.28 -3.86
C VAL A 110 -3.61 -3.23 -2.76
N ARG A 111 -3.09 -3.52 -1.58
CA ARG A 111 -2.83 -2.52 -0.55
C ARG A 111 -1.57 -1.75 -0.96
N ILE A 112 -1.70 -0.44 -1.18
CA ILE A 112 -0.61 0.37 -1.76
C ILE A 112 0.37 0.95 -0.74
N GLY A 113 0.18 0.63 0.54
CA GLY A 113 1.10 1.07 1.58
C GLY A 113 1.35 2.57 1.54
N SER A 114 2.59 2.94 1.71
CA SER A 114 3.03 4.34 1.81
C SER A 114 2.76 5.21 0.57
N GLU A 115 2.37 4.66 -0.56
CA GLU A 115 1.86 5.47 -1.67
C GLU A 115 0.62 6.29 -1.26
N THR A 116 -0.13 5.83 -0.24
CA THR A 116 -1.23 6.57 0.42
C THR A 116 -0.83 7.99 0.79
N LYS A 117 0.43 8.21 1.20
CA LYS A 117 0.97 9.52 1.59
C LYS A 117 0.80 10.55 0.48
N THR A 118 0.97 10.12 -0.77
CA THR A 118 0.82 11.01 -1.92
C THR A 118 -0.61 11.53 -2.07
N PHE A 119 -1.61 10.72 -1.72
CA PHE A 119 -3.03 11.09 -1.73
C PHE A 119 -3.38 12.01 -0.56
N THR A 120 -2.96 11.64 0.66
CA THR A 120 -3.19 12.44 1.87
C THR A 120 -2.59 13.83 1.76
N VAL A 121 -1.33 13.92 1.30
CA VAL A 121 -0.64 15.22 1.14
C VAL A 121 -1.23 15.99 -0.04
N THR A 122 -1.70 15.36 -1.13
CA THR A 122 -2.42 16.07 -2.19
C THR A 122 -3.69 16.73 -1.65
N ALA A 123 -4.48 16.02 -0.83
CA ALA A 123 -5.67 16.60 -0.19
C ALA A 123 -5.32 17.79 0.72
N LEU A 124 -4.23 17.70 1.51
CA LEU A 124 -3.72 18.80 2.33
C LEU A 124 -3.29 19.99 1.45
N LEU A 125 -2.52 19.75 0.40
CA LEU A 125 -2.01 20.80 -0.49
C LEU A 125 -3.13 21.54 -1.24
N GLN A 126 -4.24 20.87 -1.55
CA GLN A 126 -5.45 21.54 -2.05
C GLN A 126 -6.09 22.46 -1.02
N LEU A 127 -5.97 22.14 0.30
CA LEU A 127 -6.41 23.07 1.34
C LEU A 127 -5.46 24.26 1.47
N VAL A 128 -4.17 24.11 1.11
CA VAL A 128 -3.23 25.22 0.96
C VAL A 128 -3.64 26.11 -0.20
N ASP A 129 -3.94 25.55 -1.37
CA ASP A 129 -4.44 26.28 -2.54
C ASP A 129 -5.76 27.02 -2.27
N ASP A 130 -6.63 26.41 -1.46
CA ASP A 130 -7.90 27.03 -0.98
C ASP A 130 -7.66 28.14 0.08
N GLY A 131 -6.43 28.37 0.56
CA GLY A 131 -6.10 29.32 1.62
C GLY A 131 -6.62 28.92 3.01
N LYS A 132 -7.00 27.67 3.22
CA LYS A 132 -7.57 27.15 4.48
C LYS A 132 -6.51 26.77 5.51
N VAL A 133 -5.32 26.42 5.05
CA VAL A 133 -4.13 26.14 5.88
C VAL A 133 -2.89 26.73 5.20
N LYS A 134 -1.83 26.95 5.98
CA LYS A 134 -0.50 27.30 5.45
C LYS A 134 0.47 26.19 5.80
N LEU A 135 1.41 25.90 4.90
CA LEU A 135 2.44 24.89 5.15
C LEU A 135 3.29 25.20 6.39
N ASP A 136 3.47 26.45 6.69
CA ASP A 136 4.28 26.90 7.82
C ASP A 136 3.47 27.12 9.12
N ASP A 137 2.17 26.79 9.13
CA ASP A 137 1.38 26.76 10.36
C ASP A 137 1.88 25.65 11.30
N PRO A 138 2.02 25.96 12.62
CA PRO A 138 2.30 24.94 13.62
C PRO A 138 1.19 23.89 13.70
N ILE A 139 1.54 22.62 13.91
CA ILE A 139 0.56 21.53 14.02
C ILE A 139 -0.41 21.74 15.18
N ASP A 140 0.01 22.34 16.29
CA ASP A 140 -0.83 22.64 17.46
C ASP A 140 -2.01 23.57 17.14
N THR A 141 -1.96 24.32 16.04
CA THR A 141 -3.09 25.09 15.52
C THR A 141 -4.30 24.18 15.23
N TYR A 142 -4.06 22.95 14.82
CA TYR A 142 -5.08 22.00 14.36
C TYR A 142 -5.23 20.81 15.29
N VAL A 143 -4.12 20.27 15.79
CA VAL A 143 -4.03 19.05 16.60
C VAL A 143 -3.22 19.33 17.84
N ARG A 144 -3.89 19.46 19.00
CA ARG A 144 -3.25 19.77 20.27
C ARG A 144 -2.58 18.55 20.90
N GLY A 145 -1.57 18.81 21.74
CA GLY A 145 -0.88 17.79 22.53
C GLY A 145 0.18 17.01 21.74
N VAL A 146 0.58 17.52 20.59
CA VAL A 146 1.70 16.98 19.82
C VAL A 146 3.01 17.42 20.48
N PRO A 147 3.95 16.50 20.79
CA PRO A 147 5.27 16.89 21.31
C PRO A 147 5.98 17.90 20.39
N ASN A 148 6.39 19.06 20.91
CA ASN A 148 6.92 20.20 20.14
C ASN A 148 5.96 20.75 19.06
N GLY A 149 4.65 20.57 19.23
CA GLY A 149 3.63 20.93 18.23
C GLY A 149 3.56 22.40 17.89
N ASP A 150 4.02 23.27 18.78
CA ASP A 150 4.17 24.72 18.59
C ASP A 150 5.30 25.09 17.60
N ARG A 151 6.27 24.18 17.38
CA ARG A 151 7.43 24.36 16.48
C ARG A 151 7.41 23.45 15.24
N ILE A 152 6.67 22.36 15.30
CA ILE A 152 6.49 21.46 14.17
C ILE A 152 5.46 22.05 13.23
N THR A 153 5.84 22.35 11.99
CA THR A 153 4.93 22.86 10.97
C THR A 153 4.33 21.74 10.11
N LEU A 154 3.23 22.04 9.39
CA LEU A 154 2.67 21.09 8.41
C LEU A 154 3.71 20.74 7.33
N ARG A 155 4.59 21.66 6.98
CA ARG A 155 5.73 21.42 6.09
C ARG A 155 6.70 20.38 6.66
N HIS A 156 7.13 20.54 7.91
CA HIS A 156 8.02 19.56 8.56
C HIS A 156 7.43 18.16 8.58
N LEU A 157 6.11 18.04 8.79
CA LEU A 157 5.41 16.75 8.75
C LEU A 157 5.42 16.18 7.33
N ALA A 158 5.08 16.97 6.31
CA ALA A 158 5.00 16.52 4.93
C ALA A 158 6.39 16.18 4.34
N GLU A 159 7.46 16.84 4.80
CA GLU A 159 8.85 16.62 4.39
C GLU A 159 9.59 15.54 5.20
N MET A 160 8.92 14.86 6.15
CA MET A 160 9.55 13.89 7.05
C MET A 160 10.68 14.49 7.92
N ARG A 161 10.46 15.72 8.44
CA ARG A 161 11.45 16.49 9.21
C ARG A 161 10.90 16.99 10.54
N SER A 162 9.89 16.32 11.08
CA SER A 162 9.27 16.73 12.34
C SER A 162 10.11 16.46 13.58
N GLY A 163 10.92 15.43 13.57
CA GLY A 163 11.61 14.87 14.73
C GLY A 163 10.71 14.07 15.66
N LEU A 164 9.44 13.86 15.33
CA LEU A 164 8.55 12.97 16.10
C LEU A 164 9.05 11.54 16.04
N PHE A 165 8.99 10.84 17.17
CA PHE A 165 9.30 9.41 17.19
C PHE A 165 8.30 8.62 16.31
N PRO A 166 8.77 7.75 15.39
CA PRO A 166 7.90 6.94 14.56
C PRO A 166 7.18 5.88 15.42
N TYR A 167 5.85 5.95 15.59
CA TYR A 167 5.10 4.94 16.34
C TYR A 167 5.35 3.51 15.84
N THR A 168 5.65 3.36 14.56
CA THR A 168 5.97 2.05 13.94
C THR A 168 7.30 1.46 14.42
N SER A 169 8.11 2.23 15.16
CA SER A 169 9.33 1.77 15.79
C SER A 169 9.16 1.51 17.30
N ASP A 170 7.97 1.75 17.85
CA ASP A 170 7.67 1.44 19.25
C ASP A 170 7.50 -0.06 19.45
N PRO A 171 8.22 -0.70 20.40
CA PRO A 171 8.16 -2.14 20.62
C PRO A 171 6.77 -2.64 21.04
N ASP A 172 6.03 -1.87 21.84
CA ASP A 172 4.68 -2.26 22.27
C ASP A 172 3.71 -2.20 21.10
N PHE A 173 3.83 -1.17 20.23
CA PHE A 173 3.04 -1.11 18.99
C PHE A 173 3.32 -2.32 18.09
N ILE A 174 4.59 -2.66 17.88
CA ILE A 174 4.98 -3.81 17.06
C ILE A 174 4.40 -5.09 17.65
N HIS A 175 4.52 -5.28 18.98
CA HIS A 175 3.97 -6.44 19.67
C HIS A 175 2.44 -6.52 19.52
N ASP A 176 1.73 -5.42 19.76
CA ASP A 176 0.26 -5.36 19.67
C ASP A 176 -0.23 -5.65 18.25
N LEU A 177 0.43 -5.06 17.22
CA LEU A 177 0.11 -5.31 15.83
C LEU A 177 0.31 -6.78 15.44
N LEU A 178 1.44 -7.38 15.83
CA LEU A 178 1.78 -8.74 15.44
C LEU A 178 1.01 -9.78 16.26
N SER A 179 0.59 -9.47 17.50
CA SER A 179 -0.22 -10.34 18.33
C SER A 179 -1.69 -10.37 17.91
N GLU A 180 -2.23 -9.24 17.50
CA GLU A 180 -3.64 -9.07 17.10
C GLU A 180 -3.77 -8.39 15.71
N PRO A 181 -3.27 -9.01 14.63
CA PRO A 181 -3.13 -8.32 13.34
C PRO A 181 -4.46 -7.95 12.67
N LYS A 182 -5.58 -8.51 13.13
CA LYS A 182 -6.93 -8.16 12.66
C LYS A 182 -7.60 -7.04 13.48
N ARG A 183 -6.96 -6.59 14.57
CA ARG A 183 -7.42 -5.50 15.40
C ARG A 183 -7.48 -4.19 14.61
N ALA A 184 -8.52 -3.40 14.85
CA ALA A 184 -8.58 -2.03 14.35
C ALA A 184 -7.88 -1.08 15.32
N PHE A 185 -7.06 -0.19 14.78
CA PHE A 185 -6.43 0.91 15.50
C PHE A 185 -7.08 2.24 15.08
N ASN A 186 -7.19 3.17 16.00
CA ASN A 186 -7.58 4.53 15.66
C ASN A 186 -6.35 5.47 15.61
N PRO A 187 -6.45 6.62 14.92
CA PRO A 187 -5.31 7.52 14.73
C PRO A 187 -4.66 8.01 16.03
N TRP A 188 -5.47 8.31 17.06
CA TRP A 188 -4.96 8.79 18.34
C TRP A 188 -4.24 7.69 19.12
N GLU A 189 -4.73 6.48 19.01
CA GLU A 189 -4.10 5.32 19.65
C GLU A 189 -2.71 5.10 19.07
N VAL A 190 -2.54 5.06 17.74
CA VAL A 190 -1.21 4.86 17.14
C VAL A 190 -0.25 6.02 17.46
N LEU A 191 -0.73 7.26 17.50
CA LEU A 191 0.07 8.40 17.91
C LEU A 191 0.54 8.30 19.37
N SER A 192 -0.29 7.70 20.25
CA SER A 192 0.05 7.55 21.66
C SER A 192 1.29 6.68 21.90
N TYR A 193 1.56 5.70 21.04
CA TYR A 193 2.79 4.91 21.10
C TYR A 193 4.01 5.77 20.81
N GLY A 194 3.98 6.61 19.77
CA GLY A 194 5.07 7.53 19.47
C GLY A 194 5.28 8.61 20.53
N TYR A 195 4.20 9.11 21.15
CA TYR A 195 4.28 10.19 22.15
C TYR A 195 4.85 9.76 23.51
N ARG A 196 5.05 8.47 23.74
CA ARG A 196 5.76 7.96 24.94
C ARG A 196 7.27 8.22 24.88
N HIS A 197 7.79 8.55 23.70
CA HIS A 197 9.21 8.76 23.44
C HIS A 197 9.53 10.24 23.26
N ALA A 198 10.77 10.61 23.57
CA ALA A 198 11.28 11.93 23.22
C ALA A 198 11.39 12.09 21.71
N ASN A 199 11.26 13.32 21.23
CA ASN A 199 11.55 13.62 19.83
C ASN A 199 13.01 13.26 19.50
N THR A 200 13.23 12.71 18.29
CA THR A 200 14.55 12.21 17.86
C THR A 200 15.52 13.33 17.48
N PHE A 201 14.98 14.47 17.04
CA PHE A 201 15.74 15.69 16.70
C PHE A 201 14.83 16.93 16.70
N GLU A 202 15.44 18.09 16.58
CA GLU A 202 14.72 19.36 16.48
C GLU A 202 14.00 19.49 15.12
N PRO A 203 12.78 20.04 15.08
CA PRO A 203 12.02 20.20 13.85
C PRO A 203 12.83 20.90 12.74
N GLY A 204 12.85 20.30 11.55
CA GLY A 204 13.59 20.80 10.39
C GLY A 204 15.08 20.38 10.32
N ALA A 205 15.67 19.81 11.38
CA ALA A 205 17.09 19.56 11.44
C ALA A 205 17.58 18.49 10.46
N THR A 206 16.85 17.37 10.36
CA THR A 206 17.23 16.25 9.49
C THR A 206 16.01 15.52 8.95
N PHE A 207 16.23 14.52 8.12
CA PHE A 207 15.21 13.63 7.59
C PHE A 207 15.13 12.35 8.43
N GLU A 208 13.91 11.96 8.81
CA GLU A 208 13.59 10.65 9.35
C GLU A 208 12.20 10.25 8.89
N TYR A 209 12.11 9.10 8.23
CA TYR A 209 10.82 8.61 7.77
C TYR A 209 9.91 8.27 8.96
N CYS A 210 8.77 8.96 9.07
CA CYS A 210 7.91 8.89 10.24
C CYS A 210 6.43 8.83 9.85
N ASN A 211 5.78 7.69 10.11
CA ASN A 211 4.35 7.51 9.83
C ASN A 211 3.46 8.40 10.71
N SER A 212 3.90 8.76 11.92
CA SER A 212 3.18 9.70 12.81
C SER A 212 2.86 11.01 12.10
N ASN A 213 3.76 11.48 11.24
CA ASN A 213 3.59 12.71 10.47
C ASN A 213 2.33 12.69 9.60
N LEU A 214 2.11 11.60 8.90
CA LEU A 214 0.99 11.49 7.96
C LEU A 214 -0.32 11.24 8.68
N VAL A 215 -0.30 10.54 9.82
CA VAL A 215 -1.47 10.42 10.69
C VAL A 215 -1.91 11.82 11.15
N LEU A 216 -0.97 12.67 11.59
CA LEU A 216 -1.26 14.06 11.96
C LEU A 216 -1.79 14.87 10.79
N LEU A 217 -1.20 14.78 9.60
CA LEU A 217 -1.72 15.48 8.42
C LEU A 217 -3.12 15.01 8.03
N GLY A 218 -3.43 13.72 8.19
CA GLY A 218 -4.78 13.21 8.02
C GLY A 218 -5.77 13.84 9.00
N LEU A 219 -5.40 13.98 10.28
CA LEU A 219 -6.20 14.64 11.31
C LEU A 219 -6.40 16.15 11.00
N VAL A 220 -5.37 16.82 10.45
CA VAL A 220 -5.50 18.22 9.99
C VAL A 220 -6.55 18.32 8.88
N VAL A 221 -6.49 17.43 7.88
CA VAL A 221 -7.49 17.40 6.79
C VAL A 221 -8.90 17.21 7.35
N GLU A 222 -9.10 16.28 8.27
CA GLU A 222 -10.41 16.07 8.91
C GLU A 222 -10.86 17.29 9.72
N LYS A 223 -9.95 17.87 10.52
CA LYS A 223 -10.25 19.05 11.34
C LYS A 223 -10.69 20.26 10.51
N VAL A 224 -9.99 20.53 9.43
CA VAL A 224 -10.23 21.71 8.56
C VAL A 224 -11.48 21.53 7.70
N THR A 225 -11.75 20.31 7.25
CA THR A 225 -12.88 20.03 6.36
C THR A 225 -14.16 19.65 7.10
N GLY A 226 -14.06 19.21 8.35
CA GLY A 226 -15.18 18.62 9.11
C GLY A 226 -15.67 17.28 8.54
N ARG A 227 -14.86 16.62 7.70
CA ARG A 227 -15.21 15.39 6.97
C ARG A 227 -14.17 14.31 7.20
N ARG A 228 -14.56 13.04 7.06
CA ARG A 228 -13.62 11.92 7.14
C ARG A 228 -12.58 12.01 6.02
N LEU A 229 -11.34 11.67 6.34
CA LEU A 229 -10.23 11.68 5.37
C LEU A 229 -10.54 10.89 4.09
N ALA A 230 -11.15 9.71 4.24
CA ALA A 230 -11.56 8.87 3.12
C ALA A 230 -12.48 9.61 2.14
N ASP A 231 -13.45 10.35 2.65
CA ASP A 231 -14.41 11.11 1.83
C ASP A 231 -13.73 12.31 1.16
N VAL A 232 -12.79 12.97 1.85
CA VAL A 232 -12.02 14.09 1.30
C VAL A 232 -11.09 13.60 0.19
N ILE A 233 -10.33 12.52 0.43
CA ILE A 233 -9.45 11.92 -0.58
C ILE A 233 -10.28 11.50 -1.81
N HIS A 234 -11.41 10.82 -1.61
CA HIS A 234 -12.26 10.39 -2.71
C HIS A 234 -12.71 11.58 -3.57
N ASP A 235 -13.30 12.62 -2.95
CA ASP A 235 -13.92 13.72 -3.68
C ASP A 235 -12.92 14.69 -4.30
N ARG A 236 -11.79 14.93 -3.61
CA ARG A 236 -10.82 15.93 -4.01
C ARG A 236 -9.62 15.38 -4.79
N VAL A 237 -9.31 14.08 -4.64
CA VAL A 237 -8.12 13.48 -5.26
C VAL A 237 -8.49 12.36 -6.22
N VAL A 238 -9.19 11.33 -5.73
CA VAL A 238 -9.51 10.13 -6.51
C VAL A 238 -10.39 10.47 -7.71
N ARG A 239 -11.54 11.05 -7.48
CA ARG A 239 -12.50 11.39 -8.53
C ARG A 239 -11.92 12.40 -9.56
N PRO A 240 -11.32 13.54 -9.16
CA PRO A 240 -10.71 14.47 -10.12
C PRO A 240 -9.46 13.91 -10.80
N GLY A 241 -8.76 12.97 -10.17
CA GLY A 241 -7.65 12.21 -10.75
C GLY A 241 -8.07 11.21 -11.82
N GLY A 242 -9.37 10.95 -11.97
CA GLY A 242 -9.92 9.97 -12.90
C GLY A 242 -9.67 8.51 -12.46
N LEU A 243 -9.50 8.29 -11.14
CA LEU A 243 -9.28 6.98 -10.53
C LEU A 243 -10.63 6.34 -10.17
N ARG A 244 -10.76 5.03 -10.40
CA ARG A 244 -12.03 4.30 -10.22
C ARG A 244 -11.95 3.18 -9.19
N HIS A 245 -10.73 2.77 -8.87
CA HIS A 245 -10.42 1.60 -8.06
C HIS A 245 -9.59 1.94 -6.83
N SER A 246 -9.34 3.23 -6.58
CA SER A 246 -8.53 3.71 -5.46
C SER A 246 -9.41 4.27 -4.35
N PHE A 247 -9.20 3.80 -3.12
CA PHE A 247 -9.95 4.30 -1.97
C PHE A 247 -9.23 4.01 -0.66
N LEU A 248 -9.57 4.76 0.38
CA LEU A 248 -9.17 4.49 1.75
C LEU A 248 -10.28 3.68 2.42
N PRO A 249 -10.06 2.39 2.75
CA PRO A 249 -11.07 1.54 3.38
C PRO A 249 -11.41 2.01 4.79
N LYS A 250 -12.56 1.58 5.32
CA LYS A 250 -12.96 1.85 6.70
C LYS A 250 -12.29 0.91 7.71
N GLY A 251 -11.90 -0.26 7.26
CA GLY A 251 -11.30 -1.34 8.05
C GLY A 251 -10.49 -2.28 7.19
N ALA A 252 -10.71 -3.58 7.33
CA ALA A 252 -9.96 -4.62 6.62
C ALA A 252 -10.54 -4.97 5.24
N GLU A 253 -11.53 -4.22 4.73
CA GLU A 253 -12.17 -4.49 3.43
C GLU A 253 -11.11 -4.60 2.32
N PHE A 254 -11.25 -5.64 1.52
CA PHE A 254 -10.37 -5.87 0.38
C PHE A 254 -11.19 -6.43 -0.79
N PRO A 255 -11.45 -5.63 -1.84
CA PRO A 255 -12.28 -6.05 -2.96
C PRO A 255 -11.67 -7.21 -3.74
N GLU A 256 -12.52 -7.99 -4.39
CA GLU A 256 -12.09 -8.95 -5.39
C GLU A 256 -12.05 -8.30 -6.79
N PRO A 257 -11.13 -8.76 -7.65
CA PRO A 257 -10.12 -9.77 -7.41
C PRO A 257 -8.88 -9.19 -6.72
N HIS A 258 -8.36 -9.86 -5.68
CA HIS A 258 -7.10 -9.48 -5.04
C HIS A 258 -6.12 -10.65 -4.94
N ALA A 259 -4.83 -10.32 -4.83
CA ALA A 259 -3.81 -11.31 -4.53
C ALA A 259 -3.68 -11.49 -3.01
N ARG A 260 -3.37 -12.71 -2.55
CA ARG A 260 -3.01 -12.95 -1.16
C ARG A 260 -1.63 -12.39 -0.88
N GLY A 261 -1.46 -11.72 0.26
CA GLY A 261 -0.22 -11.13 0.71
C GLY A 261 0.57 -12.06 1.64
N TYR A 262 1.88 -12.11 1.47
CA TYR A 262 2.77 -12.99 2.25
C TYR A 262 3.88 -12.17 2.89
N SER A 263 4.00 -12.28 4.22
CA SER A 263 4.97 -11.52 5.02
C SER A 263 5.66 -12.39 6.05
N ASP A 264 6.93 -12.12 6.31
CA ASP A 264 7.70 -12.62 7.42
C ASP A 264 7.66 -11.69 8.66
N GLN A 265 6.97 -10.55 8.57
CA GLN A 265 6.71 -9.67 9.71
C GLN A 265 5.66 -10.29 10.64
N THR A 266 6.05 -11.32 11.37
CA THR A 266 5.23 -12.07 12.32
C THR A 266 5.99 -12.23 13.63
N LEU A 267 5.31 -12.58 14.72
CA LEU A 267 5.96 -12.81 16.03
C LEU A 267 7.10 -13.84 15.98
N THR A 268 7.03 -14.77 15.02
CA THR A 268 8.02 -15.85 14.88
C THR A 268 9.02 -15.63 13.75
N GLY A 269 8.84 -14.60 12.93
CA GLY A 269 9.60 -14.40 11.69
C GLY A 269 9.25 -15.38 10.57
N ALA A 270 8.28 -16.28 10.77
CA ALA A 270 7.84 -17.22 9.75
C ALA A 270 6.90 -16.54 8.75
N VAL A 271 7.05 -16.85 7.46
CA VAL A 271 6.16 -16.32 6.43
C VAL A 271 4.72 -16.78 6.64
N ALA A 272 3.80 -15.83 6.70
CA ALA A 272 2.37 -16.06 6.85
C ALA A 272 1.56 -15.32 5.76
N ASP A 273 0.31 -15.77 5.57
CA ASP A 273 -0.69 -15.05 4.79
C ASP A 273 -1.26 -13.90 5.64
N THR A 274 -1.01 -12.68 5.22
CA THR A 274 -1.39 -11.45 5.91
C THR A 274 -2.55 -10.71 5.23
N THR A 275 -3.20 -11.33 4.26
CA THR A 275 -4.26 -10.73 3.43
C THR A 275 -5.35 -10.07 4.26
N ASP A 276 -5.79 -10.76 5.33
CA ASP A 276 -6.88 -10.33 6.20
C ASP A 276 -6.44 -9.44 7.37
N TRP A 277 -5.19 -8.98 7.39
CA TRP A 277 -4.72 -8.05 8.42
C TRP A 277 -5.39 -6.69 8.25
N ASN A 278 -5.67 -6.04 9.39
CA ASN A 278 -6.35 -4.74 9.38
C ASN A 278 -5.33 -3.60 9.16
N PRO A 279 -5.41 -2.85 8.05
CA PRO A 279 -4.46 -1.78 7.74
C PRO A 279 -4.76 -0.45 8.45
N SER A 280 -5.74 -0.41 9.36
CA SER A 280 -6.19 0.82 10.01
C SER A 280 -5.08 1.53 10.80
N TRP A 281 -4.08 0.77 11.30
CA TRP A 281 -2.91 1.35 11.95
C TRP A 281 -2.11 2.29 11.04
N ALA A 282 -2.11 2.03 9.73
CA ALA A 282 -1.41 2.85 8.74
C ALA A 282 -2.27 4.02 8.24
N TRP A 283 -3.58 3.89 8.19
CA TRP A 283 -4.58 4.90 7.84
C TRP A 283 -4.10 5.93 6.79
N ALA A 284 -3.94 7.22 7.19
CA ALA A 284 -3.49 8.32 6.33
C ALA A 284 -2.05 8.12 5.78
N ALA A 285 -1.26 7.26 6.44
CA ALA A 285 0.11 6.98 6.07
C ALA A 285 0.27 5.77 5.12
N GLY A 286 -0.74 4.85 5.06
CA GLY A 286 -0.53 3.61 4.32
C GLY A 286 -1.78 2.77 4.04
N GLY A 287 -2.98 3.24 4.39
CA GLY A 287 -4.18 2.39 4.41
C GLY A 287 -4.91 2.21 3.08
N MET A 288 -4.55 2.89 2.00
CA MET A 288 -5.32 2.84 0.74
C MET A 288 -5.14 1.53 -0.03
N ILE A 289 -6.15 1.27 -0.86
CA ILE A 289 -6.21 0.20 -1.85
C ILE A 289 -6.27 0.84 -3.24
N SER A 290 -5.64 0.19 -4.23
CA SER A 290 -5.68 0.59 -5.63
C SER A 290 -5.45 -0.62 -6.55
N ASN A 291 -5.27 -0.38 -7.86
CA ASN A 291 -4.86 -1.36 -8.84
C ASN A 291 -3.89 -0.74 -9.87
N LEU A 292 -3.37 -1.58 -10.78
CA LEU A 292 -2.39 -1.16 -11.80
C LEU A 292 -2.89 0.02 -12.65
N GLU A 293 -4.15 0.01 -13.07
CA GLU A 293 -4.69 1.02 -13.99
C GLU A 293 -4.81 2.38 -13.32
N ASP A 294 -5.29 2.42 -12.06
CA ASP A 294 -5.37 3.67 -11.32
C ASP A 294 -3.97 4.21 -10.95
N LEU A 295 -3.05 3.34 -10.53
CA LEU A 295 -1.68 3.74 -10.21
C LEU A 295 -0.94 4.29 -11.44
N ARG A 296 -1.15 3.68 -12.61
CA ARG A 296 -0.68 4.20 -13.90
C ARG A 296 -1.17 5.62 -14.15
N ARG A 297 -2.45 5.89 -13.91
CA ARG A 297 -3.04 7.23 -14.07
C ARG A 297 -2.53 8.21 -13.03
N TRP A 298 -2.38 7.74 -11.79
CA TRP A 298 -1.95 8.55 -10.66
C TRP A 298 -0.52 9.08 -10.82
N ALA A 299 0.42 8.28 -11.29
CA ALA A 299 1.83 8.66 -11.40
C ALA A 299 2.06 9.98 -12.15
N PRO A 300 1.58 10.20 -13.39
CA PRO A 300 1.72 11.46 -14.08
C PRO A 300 0.88 12.59 -13.46
N VAL A 301 -0.33 12.31 -12.94
CA VAL A 301 -1.16 13.31 -12.25
C VAL A 301 -0.43 13.88 -11.04
N LEU A 302 0.18 13.02 -10.24
CA LEU A 302 0.97 13.36 -9.07
C LEU A 302 2.22 14.18 -9.44
N ALA A 303 3.02 13.67 -10.37
CA ALA A 303 4.31 14.25 -10.71
C ALA A 303 4.19 15.59 -11.48
N THR A 304 3.13 15.78 -12.27
CA THR A 304 2.90 17.03 -13.01
C THR A 304 2.05 18.05 -12.25
N GLY A 305 1.46 17.66 -11.12
CA GLY A 305 0.66 18.56 -10.27
C GLY A 305 -0.70 18.91 -10.85
N LYS A 306 -1.32 18.03 -11.65
CA LYS A 306 -2.60 18.29 -12.32
C LYS A 306 -3.73 18.71 -11.36
N LEU A 307 -3.63 18.39 -10.07
CA LEU A 307 -4.63 18.69 -9.06
C LEU A 307 -4.26 19.83 -8.11
N LEU A 308 -3.16 20.54 -8.37
CA LEU A 308 -2.63 21.62 -7.54
C LEU A 308 -2.35 22.87 -8.37
N SER A 309 -2.22 24.01 -7.71
CA SER A 309 -1.67 25.20 -8.35
C SER A 309 -0.21 25.00 -8.74
N PRO A 310 0.30 25.70 -9.77
CA PRO A 310 1.72 25.62 -10.16
C PRO A 310 2.67 25.95 -8.99
N GLU A 311 2.32 26.90 -8.15
CA GLU A 311 3.09 27.37 -7.01
C GLU A 311 3.19 26.29 -5.93
N THR A 312 2.08 25.64 -5.61
CA THR A 312 2.03 24.57 -4.62
C THR A 312 2.71 23.30 -5.13
N GLN A 313 2.55 22.98 -6.42
CA GLN A 313 3.29 21.87 -7.03
C GLN A 313 4.81 22.12 -7.05
N ALA A 314 5.25 23.34 -7.31
CA ALA A 314 6.67 23.69 -7.25
C ALA A 314 7.23 23.50 -5.84
N GLN A 315 6.47 23.88 -4.80
CA GLN A 315 6.85 23.61 -3.40
C GLN A 315 6.90 22.09 -3.12
N ARG A 316 5.91 21.32 -3.61
CA ARG A 316 5.88 19.87 -3.44
C ARG A 316 7.12 19.18 -4.00
N LEU A 317 7.56 19.60 -5.17
CA LEU A 317 8.69 18.99 -5.88
C LEU A 317 10.07 19.48 -5.41
N LYS A 318 10.12 20.46 -4.52
CA LYS A 318 11.37 20.88 -3.89
C LYS A 318 11.83 19.80 -2.90
N THR A 319 12.57 18.82 -3.41
CA THR A 319 13.07 17.71 -2.60
C THR A 319 14.30 18.10 -1.79
N LEU A 320 14.36 17.61 -0.57
CA LEU A 320 15.49 17.75 0.35
C LEU A 320 16.21 16.40 0.46
N PRO A 321 17.53 16.40 0.75
CA PRO A 321 18.29 15.17 0.93
C PRO A 321 17.71 14.28 2.04
N THR A 322 17.70 12.97 1.79
CA THR A 322 17.26 11.94 2.74
C THR A 322 18.42 11.23 3.44
N GLY A 323 19.65 11.43 2.98
CA GLY A 323 20.82 10.63 3.38
C GLY A 323 21.01 9.38 2.50
N PHE A 324 20.01 8.97 1.73
CA PHE A 324 20.13 7.85 0.79
C PHE A 324 20.61 8.36 -0.59
N PRO A 325 21.64 7.73 -1.19
CA PRO A 325 22.18 8.16 -2.48
C PRO A 325 21.12 8.23 -3.58
N GLY A 326 21.13 9.32 -4.35
CA GLY A 326 20.20 9.51 -5.47
C GLY A 326 18.73 9.77 -5.07
N THR A 327 18.45 9.97 -3.77
CA THR A 327 17.10 10.06 -3.25
C THR A 327 16.87 11.36 -2.48
N GLY A 328 15.80 12.06 -2.82
CA GLY A 328 15.31 13.23 -2.12
C GLY A 328 13.82 13.10 -1.78
N TYR A 329 13.36 13.81 -0.75
CA TYR A 329 11.98 13.81 -0.31
C TYR A 329 11.41 15.24 -0.27
N GLY A 330 10.24 15.41 -0.87
CA GLY A 330 9.48 16.67 -0.87
C GLY A 330 8.21 16.54 -0.02
N LEU A 331 7.17 17.31 -0.36
CA LEU A 331 5.91 17.24 0.39
C LEU A 331 5.15 15.95 0.04
N GLY A 332 5.38 14.89 0.82
CA GLY A 332 4.78 13.58 0.63
C GLY A 332 5.10 12.94 -0.73
N ILE A 333 6.29 13.16 -1.25
CA ILE A 333 6.73 12.68 -2.55
C ILE A 333 8.22 12.37 -2.56
N LEU A 334 8.56 11.27 -3.21
CA LEU A 334 9.93 10.79 -3.40
C LEU A 334 10.45 11.22 -4.77
N ASN A 335 11.71 11.61 -4.87
CA ASN A 335 12.47 11.69 -6.10
C ASN A 335 13.68 10.79 -6.01
N THR A 336 13.77 9.79 -6.86
CA THR A 336 14.88 8.86 -6.93
C THR A 336 15.46 8.82 -8.33
N ASN A 337 16.61 9.45 -8.52
CA ASN A 337 17.28 9.62 -9.81
C ASN A 337 16.37 10.17 -10.94
N GLY A 338 15.49 11.11 -10.60
CA GLY A 338 14.54 11.75 -11.51
C GLY A 338 13.18 11.06 -11.63
N TRP A 339 13.02 9.85 -11.09
CA TRP A 339 11.71 9.22 -10.92
C TRP A 339 10.97 9.85 -9.74
N ILE A 340 9.79 10.37 -9.99
CA ILE A 340 8.95 11.11 -9.02
C ILE A 340 7.72 10.27 -8.71
N GLY A 341 7.44 10.04 -7.42
CA GLY A 341 6.30 9.27 -6.95
C GLY A 341 6.51 8.77 -5.54
N HIS A 342 6.18 7.52 -5.27
CA HIS A 342 6.42 6.86 -3.99
C HIS A 342 6.47 5.33 -4.16
N ASN A 343 7.12 4.64 -3.21
CA ASN A 343 6.95 3.20 -2.99
C ASN A 343 5.99 2.96 -1.83
N GLY A 344 5.48 1.75 -1.71
CA GLY A 344 4.63 1.33 -0.62
C GLY A 344 5.01 -0.04 -0.11
N SER A 345 4.97 -0.21 1.21
CA SER A 345 5.14 -1.49 1.87
C SER A 345 4.15 -1.60 3.03
N LEU A 346 3.47 -2.72 3.11
CA LEU A 346 2.66 -3.19 4.23
C LEU A 346 2.87 -4.69 4.35
N PRO A 347 2.62 -5.31 5.52
CA PRO A 347 2.73 -6.76 5.64
C PRO A 347 2.00 -7.49 4.51
N GLY A 348 2.79 -8.17 3.65
CA GLY A 348 2.31 -8.93 2.51
C GLY A 348 2.24 -8.20 1.17
N TYR A 349 2.50 -6.90 1.10
CA TYR A 349 2.37 -6.15 -0.15
C TYR A 349 3.46 -5.09 -0.30
N GLU A 350 4.05 -5.03 -1.48
CA GLU A 350 4.88 -3.91 -1.89
C GLU A 350 4.43 -3.34 -3.24
N THR A 351 4.59 -2.03 -3.41
CA THR A 351 4.28 -1.32 -4.64
C THR A 351 5.33 -0.26 -4.95
N VAL A 352 5.45 0.10 -6.22
CA VAL A 352 6.19 1.29 -6.68
C VAL A 352 5.35 1.97 -7.74
N THR A 353 5.06 3.25 -7.56
CA THR A 353 4.37 4.08 -8.56
C THR A 353 5.15 5.36 -8.76
N VAL A 354 5.84 5.44 -9.90
CA VAL A 354 6.73 6.56 -10.21
C VAL A 354 6.62 7.00 -11.68
N TYR A 355 6.88 8.28 -11.89
CA TYR A 355 6.91 8.93 -13.21
C TYR A 355 8.25 9.60 -13.45
N LEU A 356 8.81 9.42 -14.65
CA LEU A 356 10.04 10.09 -15.10
C LEU A 356 9.69 11.22 -16.08
N PRO A 357 9.67 12.49 -15.63
CA PRO A 357 9.24 13.62 -16.49
C PRO A 357 10.05 13.77 -17.76
N SER A 358 11.37 13.56 -17.70
CA SER A 358 12.29 13.71 -18.84
C SER A 358 11.98 12.78 -20.02
N GLN A 359 11.31 11.66 -19.76
CA GLN A 359 10.92 10.68 -20.78
C GLN A 359 9.41 10.43 -20.82
N LYS A 360 8.64 11.13 -20.00
CA LYS A 360 7.20 10.90 -19.79
C LYS A 360 6.89 9.43 -19.48
N ALA A 361 7.82 8.74 -18.85
CA ALA A 361 7.71 7.31 -18.57
C ALA A 361 7.02 7.08 -17.23
N THR A 362 6.12 6.10 -17.17
CA THR A 362 5.48 5.62 -15.94
C THR A 362 5.97 4.20 -15.65
N LEU A 363 6.32 3.94 -14.40
CA LEU A 363 6.58 2.59 -13.87
C LEU A 363 5.63 2.33 -12.72
N VAL A 364 4.94 1.19 -12.77
CA VAL A 364 4.13 0.66 -11.67
C VAL A 364 4.53 -0.78 -11.40
N LEU A 365 4.76 -1.08 -10.14
CA LEU A 365 5.03 -2.44 -9.65
C LEU A 365 4.03 -2.79 -8.56
N ILE A 366 3.55 -4.04 -8.58
CA ILE A 366 2.69 -4.62 -7.56
C ILE A 366 3.25 -6.00 -7.21
N LEU A 367 3.57 -6.20 -5.94
CA LEU A 367 4.09 -7.44 -5.40
C LEU A 367 3.20 -7.91 -4.24
N ASN A 368 3.02 -9.21 -4.13
CA ASN A 368 2.28 -9.81 -3.01
C ASN A 368 3.20 -10.43 -1.94
N THR A 369 4.30 -9.77 -1.68
CA THR A 369 5.20 -10.02 -0.55
C THR A 369 5.94 -8.73 -0.18
N ASP A 370 6.40 -8.66 1.06
CA ASP A 370 7.27 -7.61 1.59
C ASP A 370 8.51 -8.19 2.30
N SER A 371 8.72 -9.51 2.22
CA SER A 371 9.89 -10.18 2.81
C SER A 371 11.18 -9.69 2.16
N LEU A 372 12.10 -9.14 2.98
CA LEU A 372 13.35 -8.58 2.49
C LEU A 372 14.26 -9.67 1.86
N VAL A 373 14.99 -9.26 0.86
CA VAL A 373 16.05 -10.07 0.24
C VAL A 373 17.40 -9.37 0.48
N ASP A 374 18.26 -9.98 1.27
CA ASP A 374 19.54 -9.39 1.68
C ASP A 374 19.41 -7.94 2.21
N GLY A 375 18.36 -7.71 3.01
CA GLY A 375 18.05 -6.42 3.61
C GLY A 375 17.46 -5.37 2.64
N GLN A 376 17.12 -5.75 1.39
CA GLN A 376 16.53 -4.86 0.40
C GLN A 376 15.06 -5.23 0.14
N GLU A 377 14.22 -4.22 -0.08
CA GLU A 377 12.84 -4.40 -0.51
C GLU A 377 12.80 -5.07 -1.90
N PRO A 378 12.04 -6.17 -2.08
CA PRO A 378 11.89 -6.83 -3.39
C PRO A 378 11.39 -5.89 -4.49
N SER A 379 10.51 -4.94 -4.18
CA SER A 379 10.06 -3.93 -5.15
C SER A 379 11.19 -3.02 -5.64
N THR A 380 12.13 -2.66 -4.76
CA THR A 380 13.34 -1.91 -5.13
C THR A 380 14.23 -2.71 -6.08
N LEU A 381 14.40 -4.01 -5.84
CA LEU A 381 15.18 -4.90 -6.73
C LEU A 381 14.57 -4.96 -8.14
N VAL A 382 13.23 -5.14 -8.21
CA VAL A 382 12.51 -5.17 -9.49
C VAL A 382 12.58 -3.81 -10.19
N ALA A 383 12.33 -2.70 -9.48
CA ALA A 383 12.36 -1.35 -10.05
C ALA A 383 13.73 -1.02 -10.63
N ARG A 384 14.81 -1.36 -9.90
CA ARG A 384 16.19 -1.17 -10.35
C ARG A 384 16.48 -1.98 -11.61
N ALA A 385 16.11 -3.25 -11.62
CA ALA A 385 16.34 -4.13 -12.76
C ALA A 385 15.57 -3.65 -14.01
N VAL A 386 14.30 -3.32 -13.89
CA VAL A 386 13.47 -2.82 -14.98
C VAL A 386 14.00 -1.49 -15.51
N THR A 387 14.30 -0.51 -14.63
CA THR A 387 14.77 0.81 -15.04
C THR A 387 16.18 0.76 -15.64
N SER A 388 17.04 -0.19 -15.24
CA SER A 388 18.34 -0.43 -15.90
C SER A 388 18.18 -0.84 -17.37
N VAL A 389 17.07 -1.49 -17.72
CA VAL A 389 16.77 -1.88 -19.11
C VAL A 389 16.16 -0.73 -19.91
N ILE A 390 15.17 0.00 -19.34
CA ILE A 390 14.38 1.01 -20.07
C ILE A 390 14.98 2.41 -20.02
N THR A 391 15.65 2.77 -18.93
CA THR A 391 16.17 4.12 -18.65
C THR A 391 17.53 4.06 -17.95
N PRO A 392 18.61 3.52 -18.58
CA PRO A 392 19.89 3.25 -17.92
C PRO A 392 20.59 4.50 -17.36
N LYS A 393 20.19 5.70 -17.78
CA LYS A 393 20.68 6.98 -17.23
C LYS A 393 19.89 7.42 -15.97
N ASN A 394 18.74 6.81 -15.71
CA ASN A 394 17.84 7.09 -14.59
C ASN A 394 17.44 5.76 -13.91
N VAL A 395 18.41 5.02 -13.40
CA VAL A 395 18.13 3.78 -12.69
C VAL A 395 17.50 4.11 -11.34
N TYR A 396 16.41 3.46 -11.00
CA TYR A 396 15.73 3.61 -9.70
C TYR A 396 16.70 3.29 -8.56
N ALA A 397 16.93 4.22 -7.64
CA ALA A 397 17.92 4.03 -6.58
C ALA A 397 17.37 3.23 -5.40
N GLY A 398 16.12 3.42 -5.04
CA GLY A 398 15.45 2.70 -3.96
C GLY A 398 14.34 3.52 -3.33
N GLY A 399 13.54 2.85 -2.52
CA GLY A 399 12.61 3.45 -1.57
C GLY A 399 13.31 3.91 -0.30
N ILE A 400 12.54 4.48 0.61
CA ILE A 400 13.00 5.05 1.88
C ILE A 400 12.14 4.57 3.06
N THR A 401 11.41 3.48 2.90
CA THR A 401 10.55 2.95 3.96
C THR A 401 11.40 2.15 4.94
N PRO A 402 11.66 2.62 6.17
CA PRO A 402 12.27 1.81 7.22
C PRO A 402 11.25 0.78 7.71
N ARG A 403 11.72 -0.36 8.08
CA ARG A 403 10.95 -1.40 8.80
C ARG A 403 11.15 -1.28 10.29
#